data_f56d0840de8d5b3dbae1d1fb90087447
#
_entry.id   f56d0840de8d5b3dbae1d1fb90087447
#
_cell.length_a   1.000
_cell.length_b   1.000
_cell.length_c   1.000
_cell.angle_alpha   90.00
_cell.angle_beta   90.00
_cell.angle_gamma   90.00
#
_symmetry.space_group_name_H-M   'P 1'
#
loop_
_entity.id
_entity.type
_entity.pdbx_description
1 polymer ?
#
loop_
_entity_poly.entity_id
_entity_poly.type
_entity_poly.pdbx_seq_one_letter_code
_entity_poly.pdbx_strand_id
1 'polypeptide(L)'
;MNKIIESILSRESCREFSKKNINKKTIRILFNCGRKAPRSQGNEFIEFYFIQSKEILEQIFWFCPGMDEKPELILILGVNERKIENSANYYYYLELGACLQNILLSANSLGIGAVPVGSSDLAGIHKFLNLSEEIYLKILISLGYPAKKTKSKVD
;
A
#
# COMPACT_ATOMS: atom_id res chain seq x y z
N MET A 1 -10.38 -18.09 -17.90
CA MET A 1 -10.99 -17.32 -16.81
C MET A 1 -10.78 -15.83 -17.09
N ASN A 2 -11.68 -14.95 -16.64
CA ASN A 2 -11.48 -13.50 -16.80
C ASN A 2 -10.27 -13.04 -15.96
N LYS A 3 -9.39 -12.20 -16.54
CA LYS A 3 -8.16 -11.74 -15.87
C LYS A 3 -8.39 -11.04 -14.52
N ILE A 4 -9.53 -10.39 -14.35
CA ILE A 4 -9.89 -9.75 -13.07
C ILE A 4 -10.15 -10.82 -12.00
N ILE A 5 -10.95 -11.82 -12.32
CA ILE A 5 -11.26 -12.93 -11.41
C ILE A 5 -10.00 -13.71 -11.07
N GLU A 6 -9.16 -13.98 -12.06
CA GLU A 6 -7.85 -14.62 -11.86
C GLU A 6 -6.97 -13.83 -10.91
N SER A 7 -6.87 -12.50 -11.07
CA SER A 7 -6.09 -11.64 -10.18
C SER A 7 -6.64 -11.64 -8.74
N ILE A 8 -7.95 -11.71 -8.58
CA ILE A 8 -8.58 -11.78 -7.24
C ILE A 8 -8.25 -13.12 -6.57
N LEU A 9 -8.42 -14.23 -7.27
CA LEU A 9 -8.26 -15.58 -6.73
C LEU A 9 -6.79 -15.96 -6.50
N SER A 10 -5.87 -15.45 -7.34
CA SER A 10 -4.43 -15.73 -7.23
C SER A 10 -3.67 -14.79 -6.30
N ARG A 11 -4.28 -13.69 -5.84
CA ARG A 11 -3.60 -12.73 -4.96
C ARG A 11 -3.27 -13.39 -3.60
N GLU A 12 -2.00 -13.38 -3.28
CA GLU A 12 -1.48 -13.85 -1.99
C GLU A 12 -0.66 -12.74 -1.30
N SER A 13 -0.51 -12.83 0.03
CA SER A 13 0.39 -11.97 0.79
C SER A 13 1.83 -12.42 0.57
N CYS A 14 2.62 -11.58 -0.08
CA CYS A 14 4.04 -11.83 -0.33
C CYS A 14 4.88 -11.10 0.72
N ARG A 15 5.77 -11.85 1.40
CA ARG A 15 6.64 -11.33 2.48
C ARG A 15 8.13 -11.45 2.14
N GLU A 16 8.49 -12.25 1.14
CA GLU A 16 9.87 -12.43 0.67
C GLU A 16 10.06 -11.72 -0.68
N PHE A 17 11.00 -10.80 -0.75
CA PHE A 17 11.21 -9.96 -1.92
C PHE A 17 12.61 -10.11 -2.51
N SER A 18 12.70 -10.08 -3.83
CA SER A 18 13.98 -9.98 -4.55
C SER A 18 14.50 -8.53 -4.49
N LYS A 19 15.79 -8.34 -4.72
CA LYS A 19 16.44 -7.01 -4.73
C LYS A 19 16.19 -6.20 -6.01
N LYS A 20 15.15 -6.56 -6.77
CA LYS A 20 14.78 -5.88 -8.00
C LYS A 20 13.90 -4.67 -7.72
N ASN A 21 14.37 -3.49 -8.09
CA ASN A 21 13.63 -2.24 -7.92
C ASN A 21 12.35 -2.20 -8.76
N ILE A 22 11.30 -1.63 -8.19
CA ILE A 22 10.07 -1.29 -8.90
C ILE A 22 10.27 0.07 -9.60
N ASN A 23 10.08 0.09 -10.92
CA ASN A 23 10.30 1.32 -11.69
C ASN A 23 9.18 2.36 -11.49
N LYS A 24 9.48 3.62 -11.77
CA LYS A 24 8.55 4.76 -11.60
C LYS A 24 7.26 4.61 -12.41
N LYS A 25 7.30 3.97 -13.60
CA LYS A 25 6.10 3.73 -14.42
C LYS A 25 5.13 2.79 -13.69
N THR A 26 5.65 1.74 -13.10
CA THR A 26 4.85 0.78 -12.32
C THR A 26 4.25 1.44 -11.06
N ILE A 27 5.03 2.24 -10.34
CA ILE A 27 4.54 3.03 -9.18
C ILE A 27 3.38 3.94 -9.61
N ARG A 28 3.50 4.62 -10.75
CA ARG A 28 2.42 5.47 -11.28
C ARG A 28 1.15 4.68 -11.60
N ILE A 29 1.29 3.43 -12.10
CA ILE A 29 0.13 2.56 -12.34
C ILE A 29 -0.56 2.22 -11.01
N LEU A 30 0.20 1.78 -9.99
CA LEU A 30 -0.35 1.46 -8.66
C LEU A 30 -1.08 2.66 -8.05
N PHE A 31 -0.47 3.85 -8.12
CA PHE A 31 -1.08 5.09 -7.67
C PHE A 31 -2.41 5.37 -8.38
N ASN A 32 -2.43 5.28 -9.71
CA ASN A 32 -3.63 5.54 -10.50
C ASN A 32 -4.74 4.52 -10.20
N CYS A 33 -4.39 3.24 -10.00
CA CYS A 33 -5.35 2.21 -9.63
C CYS A 33 -5.94 2.48 -8.24
N GLY A 34 -5.13 2.85 -7.26
CA GLY A 34 -5.58 3.23 -5.93
C GLY A 34 -6.54 4.43 -5.98
N ARG A 35 -6.18 5.48 -6.71
CA ARG A 35 -7.00 6.68 -6.88
C ARG A 35 -8.34 6.44 -7.59
N LYS A 36 -8.50 5.34 -8.31
CA LYS A 36 -9.74 4.96 -8.99
C LYS A 36 -10.73 4.20 -8.11
N ALA A 37 -10.39 3.98 -6.85
CA ALA A 37 -11.36 3.45 -5.88
C ALA A 37 -12.60 4.37 -5.79
N PRO A 38 -13.79 3.80 -5.54
CA PRO A 38 -15.00 4.60 -5.30
C PRO A 38 -14.75 5.60 -4.16
N ARG A 39 -15.24 6.82 -4.33
CA ARG A 39 -15.12 7.90 -3.35
C ARG A 39 -16.46 8.61 -3.17
N SER A 40 -16.80 8.91 -1.92
CA SER A 40 -17.92 9.78 -1.64
C SER A 40 -17.53 11.23 -1.95
N GLN A 41 -18.41 11.99 -2.54
CA GLN A 41 -18.29 13.44 -2.78
C GLN A 41 -17.09 13.89 -3.64
N GLY A 42 -16.33 12.96 -4.24
CA GLY A 42 -15.20 13.30 -5.12
C GLY A 42 -13.95 13.85 -4.39
N ASN A 43 -13.94 13.93 -3.07
CA ASN A 43 -12.84 14.48 -2.29
C ASN A 43 -11.61 13.56 -2.29
N GLU A 44 -10.43 14.14 -2.55
CA GLU A 44 -9.15 13.42 -2.54
C GLU A 44 -8.48 13.57 -1.18
N PHE A 45 -9.02 12.89 -0.16
CA PHE A 45 -8.45 12.92 1.19
C PHE A 45 -7.43 11.81 1.46
N ILE A 46 -7.33 10.78 0.60
CA ILE A 46 -6.34 9.72 0.77
C ILE A 46 -5.00 10.20 0.23
N GLU A 47 -3.99 10.18 1.08
CA GLU A 47 -2.61 10.53 0.76
C GLU A 47 -1.78 9.26 0.53
N PHE A 48 -0.83 9.33 -0.43
CA PHE A 48 -0.02 8.21 -0.87
C PHE A 48 1.46 8.55 -0.71
N TYR A 49 2.17 7.81 0.10
CA TYR A 49 3.61 7.98 0.32
C TYR A 49 4.36 6.76 -0.23
N PHE A 50 4.98 6.90 -1.40
CA PHE A 50 5.82 5.87 -2.01
C PHE A 50 7.28 6.10 -1.63
N ILE A 51 7.87 5.15 -0.92
CA ILE A 51 9.20 5.26 -0.34
C ILE A 51 10.11 4.19 -0.93
N GLN A 52 11.19 4.61 -1.61
CA GLN A 52 12.21 3.76 -2.22
C GLN A 52 13.64 4.11 -1.78
N SER A 53 13.86 5.22 -1.02
CA SER A 53 15.17 5.49 -0.44
C SER A 53 15.55 4.37 0.52
N LYS A 54 16.72 3.76 0.31
CA LYS A 54 17.21 2.65 1.15
C LYS A 54 17.39 3.09 2.59
N GLU A 55 17.85 4.31 2.80
CA GLU A 55 18.06 4.91 4.12
C GLU A 55 16.73 5.05 4.86
N ILE A 56 15.68 5.52 4.18
CA ILE A 56 14.35 5.70 4.77
C ILE A 56 13.69 4.34 4.99
N LEU A 57 13.81 3.39 4.05
CA LEU A 57 13.29 2.03 4.20
C LEU A 57 13.90 1.31 5.40
N GLU A 58 15.21 1.50 5.64
CA GLU A 58 15.93 0.97 6.80
C GLU A 58 15.31 1.48 8.11
N GLN A 59 15.06 2.77 8.20
CA GLN A 59 14.47 3.38 9.40
C GLN A 59 13.02 2.94 9.61
N ILE A 60 12.21 2.93 8.56
CA ILE A 60 10.80 2.49 8.66
C ILE A 60 10.71 1.03 9.09
N PHE A 61 11.64 0.17 8.67
CA PHE A 61 11.67 -1.23 9.06
C PHE A 61 11.66 -1.42 10.58
N TRP A 62 12.38 -0.56 11.33
CA TRP A 62 12.42 -0.60 12.79
C TRP A 62 11.08 -0.25 13.46
N PHE A 63 10.21 0.48 12.78
CA PHE A 63 8.85 0.77 13.25
C PHE A 63 7.84 -0.33 12.89
N CYS A 64 8.26 -1.41 12.23
CA CYS A 64 7.39 -2.43 11.68
C CYS A 64 7.78 -3.83 12.17
N PRO A 65 7.51 -4.19 13.44
CA PRO A 65 7.92 -5.50 14.01
C PRO A 65 7.26 -6.71 13.31
N GLY A 66 6.20 -6.50 12.54
CA GLY A 66 5.57 -7.54 11.72
C GLY A 66 6.04 -7.61 10.28
N MET A 67 7.13 -6.94 9.96
CA MET A 67 7.76 -7.00 8.63
C MET A 67 8.93 -7.97 8.67
N ASP A 68 8.79 -9.14 8.02
CA ASP A 68 9.80 -10.20 8.03
C ASP A 68 11.08 -9.80 7.26
N GLU A 69 10.91 -9.14 6.12
CA GLU A 69 11.99 -8.67 5.26
C GLU A 69 11.76 -7.24 4.77
N LYS A 70 12.86 -6.52 4.51
CA LYS A 70 12.81 -5.18 3.92
C LYS A 70 12.40 -5.27 2.45
N PRO A 71 11.29 -4.61 2.06
CA PRO A 71 10.88 -4.55 0.66
C PRO A 71 11.70 -3.51 -0.13
N GLU A 72 11.59 -3.54 -1.45
CA GLU A 72 12.20 -2.51 -2.31
C GLU A 72 11.33 -1.25 -2.45
N LEU A 73 10.09 -1.31 -1.99
CA LEU A 73 9.15 -0.20 -1.97
C LEU A 73 8.20 -0.35 -0.79
N ILE A 74 8.01 0.71 -0.04
CA ILE A 74 6.91 0.85 0.92
C ILE A 74 5.94 1.88 0.37
N LEU A 75 4.66 1.53 0.39
CA LEU A 75 3.57 2.47 0.21
C LEU A 75 2.85 2.64 1.54
N ILE A 76 2.70 3.87 1.98
CA ILE A 76 1.87 4.20 3.14
C ILE A 76 0.65 4.96 2.64
N LEU A 77 -0.53 4.54 3.08
CA LEU A 77 -1.77 5.28 2.87
C LEU A 77 -2.09 6.05 4.14
N GLY A 78 -2.32 7.32 3.97
CA GLY A 78 -2.77 8.23 5.02
C GLY A 78 -4.10 8.89 4.65
N VAL A 79 -4.67 9.58 5.60
CA VAL A 79 -5.89 10.37 5.45
C VAL A 79 -5.59 11.79 5.87
N ASN A 80 -5.94 12.77 5.02
CA ASN A 80 -5.89 14.17 5.37
C ASN A 80 -7.25 14.59 5.95
N GLU A 81 -7.31 14.77 7.26
CA GLU A 81 -8.58 15.06 7.94
C GLU A 81 -9.19 16.42 7.56
N ARG A 82 -8.38 17.40 7.15
CA ARG A 82 -8.92 18.70 6.67
C ARG A 82 -9.73 18.57 5.38
N LYS A 83 -9.50 17.51 4.63
CA LYS A 83 -10.22 17.26 3.37
C LYS A 83 -11.50 16.44 3.57
N ILE A 84 -11.79 16.01 4.80
CA ILE A 84 -13.01 15.27 5.13
C ILE A 84 -14.08 16.28 5.54
N GLU A 85 -15.02 16.53 4.64
CA GLU A 85 -16.20 17.35 4.93
C GLU A 85 -17.23 16.54 5.73
N ASN A 86 -17.62 17.06 6.90
CA ASN A 86 -18.65 16.52 7.76
C ASN A 86 -18.41 15.12 8.39
N SER A 87 -18.89 14.97 9.57
CA SER A 87 -18.91 13.89 10.55
C SER A 87 -19.21 12.44 10.05
N ALA A 88 -19.21 12.18 8.78
CA ALA A 88 -19.32 10.85 8.20
C ALA A 88 -17.96 10.10 8.23
N ASN A 89 -17.26 10.14 9.37
CA ASN A 89 -15.97 9.49 9.61
C ASN A 89 -15.92 7.99 9.30
N TYR A 90 -17.07 7.38 9.08
CA TYR A 90 -17.23 5.97 8.77
C TYR A 90 -16.85 5.62 7.31
N TYR A 91 -17.21 6.46 6.34
CA TYR A 91 -17.03 6.15 4.93
C TYR A 91 -15.58 6.14 4.47
N TYR A 92 -14.69 6.91 5.10
CA TYR A 92 -13.30 6.93 4.70
C TYR A 92 -12.59 5.58 4.88
N TYR A 93 -13.00 4.76 5.85
CA TYR A 93 -12.46 3.41 6.00
C TYR A 93 -12.86 2.49 4.83
N LEU A 94 -14.09 2.62 4.32
CA LEU A 94 -14.54 1.88 3.14
C LEU A 94 -13.75 2.29 1.89
N GLU A 95 -13.54 3.58 1.70
CA GLU A 95 -12.77 4.12 0.58
C GLU A 95 -11.30 3.72 0.66
N LEU A 96 -10.72 3.79 1.86
CA LEU A 96 -9.35 3.35 2.10
C LEU A 96 -9.18 1.85 1.83
N GLY A 97 -10.13 1.02 2.26
CA GLY A 97 -10.16 -0.41 1.98
C GLY A 97 -10.28 -0.72 0.49
N ALA A 98 -11.15 0.01 -0.23
CA ALA A 98 -11.28 -0.11 -1.69
C ALA A 98 -9.99 0.32 -2.41
N CYS A 99 -9.38 1.43 -1.98
CA CYS A 99 -8.09 1.90 -2.48
C CYS A 99 -6.98 0.86 -2.27
N LEU A 100 -6.86 0.35 -1.05
CA LEU A 100 -5.91 -0.72 -0.70
C LEU A 100 -6.10 -1.94 -1.59
N GLN A 101 -7.34 -2.43 -1.74
CA GLN A 101 -7.63 -3.61 -2.55
C GLN A 101 -7.29 -3.39 -4.03
N ASN A 102 -7.59 -2.23 -4.60
CA ASN A 102 -7.19 -1.90 -5.96
C ASN A 102 -5.66 -1.96 -6.15
N ILE A 103 -4.89 -1.47 -5.16
CA ILE A 103 -3.42 -1.52 -5.18
C ILE A 103 -2.94 -2.97 -5.14
N LEU A 104 -3.48 -3.79 -4.23
CA LEU A 104 -3.08 -5.19 -4.07
C LEU A 104 -3.35 -6.02 -5.34
N LEU A 105 -4.53 -5.85 -5.94
CA LEU A 105 -4.89 -6.54 -7.19
C LEU A 105 -4.05 -6.07 -8.38
N SER A 106 -3.79 -4.77 -8.46
CA SER A 106 -2.94 -4.21 -9.51
C SER A 106 -1.49 -4.68 -9.36
N ALA A 107 -0.96 -4.74 -8.14
CA ALA A 107 0.37 -5.28 -7.87
C ALA A 107 0.45 -6.75 -8.32
N ASN A 108 -0.51 -7.58 -7.90
CA ASN A 108 -0.59 -8.99 -8.30
C ASN A 108 -0.62 -9.16 -9.83
N SER A 109 -1.48 -8.39 -10.51
CA SER A 109 -1.59 -8.39 -11.98
C SER A 109 -0.29 -7.99 -12.71
N LEU A 110 0.57 -7.21 -12.04
CA LEU A 110 1.87 -6.76 -12.55
C LEU A 110 3.03 -7.67 -12.12
N GLY A 111 2.75 -8.80 -11.46
CA GLY A 111 3.75 -9.71 -10.92
C GLY A 111 4.54 -9.13 -9.76
N ILE A 112 3.97 -8.16 -9.03
CA ILE A 112 4.52 -7.55 -7.83
C ILE A 112 3.86 -8.19 -6.62
N GLY A 113 4.67 -8.71 -5.72
CA GLY A 113 4.23 -9.16 -4.41
C GLY A 113 3.87 -7.97 -3.53
N ALA A 114 2.83 -8.15 -2.74
CA ALA A 114 2.37 -7.11 -1.82
C ALA A 114 1.84 -7.73 -0.53
N VAL A 115 2.05 -7.05 0.59
CA VAL A 115 1.45 -7.40 1.88
C VAL A 115 1.16 -6.15 2.70
N PRO A 116 -0.09 -5.97 3.19
CA PRO A 116 -0.39 -4.95 4.18
C PRO A 116 0.26 -5.31 5.53
N VAL A 117 0.89 -4.34 6.18
CA VAL A 117 1.56 -4.50 7.47
C VAL A 117 0.75 -3.77 8.54
N GLY A 118 -0.01 -4.54 9.34
CA GLY A 118 -0.87 -4.00 10.40
C GLY A 118 -0.12 -3.68 11.70
N SER A 119 0.96 -4.41 11.98
CA SER A 119 1.80 -4.23 13.19
C SER A 119 2.92 -3.23 12.91
N SER A 120 2.57 -1.95 12.75
CA SER A 120 3.52 -0.86 12.56
C SER A 120 3.22 0.30 13.50
N ASP A 121 4.27 0.93 14.04
CA ASP A 121 4.16 2.19 14.76
C ASP A 121 3.98 3.35 13.77
N LEU A 122 2.76 3.55 13.31
CA LEU A 122 2.42 4.62 12.37
C LEU A 122 2.66 6.01 12.95
N ALA A 123 2.57 6.19 14.28
CA ALA A 123 2.85 7.46 14.93
C ALA A 123 4.35 7.78 14.92
N GLY A 124 5.20 6.79 15.17
CA GLY A 124 6.65 6.90 15.04
C GLY A 124 7.07 7.22 13.60
N ILE A 125 6.49 6.51 12.62
CA ILE A 125 6.74 6.75 11.19
C ILE A 125 6.30 8.17 10.79
N HIS A 126 5.14 8.63 11.25
CA HIS A 126 4.63 9.98 10.98
C HIS A 126 5.62 11.05 11.44
N LYS A 127 6.13 10.94 12.67
CA LYS A 127 7.15 11.85 13.22
C LYS A 127 8.47 11.77 12.45
N PHE A 128 8.93 10.56 12.15
CA PHE A 128 10.17 10.34 11.40
C PHE A 128 10.13 10.97 10.01
N LEU A 129 9.00 10.85 9.30
CA LEU A 129 8.79 11.45 7.98
C LEU A 129 8.48 12.95 8.04
N ASN A 130 8.37 13.53 9.25
CA ASN A 130 8.02 14.93 9.49
C ASN A 130 6.76 15.37 8.71
N LEU A 131 5.71 14.55 8.78
CA LEU A 131 4.45 14.84 8.11
C LEU A 131 3.64 15.89 8.88
N SER A 132 2.76 16.59 8.15
CA SER A 132 1.86 17.57 8.72
C SER A 132 0.85 16.93 9.68
N GLU A 133 0.46 17.64 10.74
CA GLU A 133 -0.41 17.14 11.82
C GLU A 133 -1.79 16.68 11.34
N GLU A 134 -2.29 17.26 10.24
CA GLU A 134 -3.56 16.86 9.63
C GLU A 134 -3.51 15.52 8.89
N ILE A 135 -2.33 14.93 8.71
CA ILE A 135 -2.14 13.65 8.04
C ILE A 135 -2.14 12.51 9.06
N TYR A 136 -3.06 11.59 8.93
CA TYR A 136 -3.13 10.39 9.76
C TYR A 136 -2.77 9.17 8.92
N LEU A 137 -1.62 8.57 9.16
CA LEU A 137 -1.23 7.31 8.52
C LEU A 137 -2.16 6.18 8.97
N LYS A 138 -2.61 5.34 8.04
CA LYS A 138 -3.62 4.30 8.33
C LYS A 138 -3.13 2.88 8.05
N ILE A 139 -2.36 2.69 6.99
CA ILE A 139 -1.85 1.36 6.62
C ILE A 139 -0.55 1.48 5.83
N LEU A 140 0.36 0.56 6.09
CA LEU A 140 1.60 0.39 5.35
C LEU A 140 1.50 -0.88 4.50
N ILE A 141 2.04 -0.82 3.29
CA ILE A 141 2.07 -1.93 2.35
C ILE A 141 3.51 -2.14 1.91
N SER A 142 4.05 -3.33 2.16
CA SER A 142 5.32 -3.77 1.60
C SER A 142 5.11 -4.24 0.15
N LEU A 143 5.96 -3.80 -0.76
CA LEU A 143 5.88 -4.07 -2.19
C LEU A 143 7.26 -4.44 -2.75
N GLY A 144 7.32 -5.48 -3.57
CA GLY A 144 8.55 -5.92 -4.23
C GLY A 144 8.27 -7.04 -5.22
N TYR A 145 9.22 -7.36 -6.08
CA TYR A 145 9.11 -8.57 -6.86
C TYR A 145 9.35 -9.78 -5.94
N PRO A 146 8.49 -10.84 -5.98
CA PRO A 146 8.67 -12.02 -5.14
C PRO A 146 10.06 -12.64 -5.31
N ALA A 147 10.70 -13.08 -4.21
CA ALA A 147 12.00 -13.77 -4.23
C ALA A 147 11.89 -15.14 -4.92
N LYS A 148 10.78 -15.84 -4.72
CA LYS A 148 10.44 -17.11 -5.39
C LYS A 148 9.14 -16.91 -6.16
N LYS A 149 9.01 -17.56 -7.33
CA LYS A 149 7.71 -17.61 -8.02
C LYS A 149 6.70 -18.28 -7.09
N THR A 150 5.71 -17.54 -6.64
CA THR A 150 4.55 -18.10 -5.96
C THR A 150 3.85 -19.04 -6.93
N LYS A 151 3.77 -20.33 -6.60
CA LYS A 151 2.94 -21.26 -7.36
C LYS A 151 1.50 -20.85 -7.03
N SER A 152 0.80 -20.28 -8.00
CA SER A 152 -0.64 -20.04 -7.86
C SER A 152 -1.33 -21.38 -7.63
N LYS A 153 -1.76 -21.62 -6.41
CA LYS A 153 -2.76 -22.66 -6.14
C LYS A 153 -4.10 -22.04 -6.49
N VAL A 154 -4.49 -22.16 -7.73
CA VAL A 154 -5.88 -22.01 -8.14
C VAL A 154 -6.40 -23.45 -8.18
N ASP A 155 -7.04 -23.90 -7.10
CA ASP A 155 -7.83 -25.12 -7.08
C ASP A 155 -9.13 -24.90 -7.83
#